data_db2351004f0bd770c1be63c4243f603e
#
_entry.id   db2351004f0bd770c1be63c4243f603e
#
_cell.length_a   1.000
_cell.length_b   1.000
_cell.length_c   1.000
_cell.angle_alpha   90.00
_cell.angle_beta   90.00
_cell.angle_gamma   90.00
#
_symmetry.space_group_name_H-M   'P 1'
#
loop_
_entity.id
_entity.type
_entity.pdbx_description
1 polymer ?
#
loop_
_entity_poly.entity_id
_entity_poly.type
_entity_poly.pdbx_seq_one_letter_code
_entity_poly.pdbx_strand_id
1 'polypeptide(L)'
;MKILIKGAGDLATGIAVRLHHCGYPILMTEIEEPLTVRRMVAFSRAVYEGEAVVEGITGVRVQTPEEIRKAQQAGKIPVLVDPHAAIRTAYQPDVLIDAILAKKNLGTEVTDAPFVIGVGPGFTAGEDCHCVIETKRGHTLGSVIFRGSAIPNTGVPGDVGGYTIERLLKSTSAGVMEPVASIGDLVETGEIVAYTGGEPVYAKMTGIVRGMLQQGVNVEKDLKIGDIDARCETSHCFTISDKARAIGGGVLEAVVQFERIYRKYAVIVLAAGNASRFGSNKLLADVQGKPLYRHMLDKLAGLGAFPRILVTGYEEIAEAAEAIGVCTVANHQPELGISHSLKLGLEKCKSIEPEVKGVLFCVCDQPGLSLSTMMELIRLAVNRPGMILASAHGNRTGNPVLWDREYFSELEKLSG
;
A
#
# COMPACT_ATOMS: atom_id res chain seq x y z
N MET A 1 6.88 -13.68 -1.57
CA MET A 1 6.77 -12.31 -1.02
C MET A 1 5.93 -12.34 0.24
N LYS A 2 6.38 -11.68 1.32
CA LYS A 2 5.65 -11.51 2.58
C LYS A 2 4.74 -10.29 2.50
N ILE A 3 3.49 -10.42 2.92
CA ILE A 3 2.51 -9.33 2.86
C ILE A 3 2.05 -8.97 4.27
N LEU A 4 2.10 -7.68 4.59
CA LEU A 4 1.53 -7.10 5.81
C LEU A 4 0.30 -6.27 5.44
N ILE A 5 -0.84 -6.55 6.09
CA ILE A 5 -2.08 -5.79 5.91
C ILE A 5 -2.37 -5.03 7.21
N LYS A 6 -2.46 -3.72 7.16
CA LYS A 6 -2.93 -2.87 8.24
C LYS A 6 -4.46 -2.86 8.22
N GLY A 7 -5.08 -3.29 9.33
CA GLY A 7 -6.50 -3.52 9.48
C GLY A 7 -6.92 -4.96 9.18
N ALA A 8 -7.94 -5.45 9.88
CA ALA A 8 -8.53 -6.78 9.70
C ALA A 8 -10.07 -6.74 9.61
N GLY A 9 -10.64 -5.58 9.27
CA GLY A 9 -12.07 -5.41 8.99
C GLY A 9 -12.53 -6.18 7.75
N ASP A 10 -13.82 -6.06 7.38
CA ASP A 10 -14.43 -6.84 6.30
C ASP A 10 -13.76 -6.64 4.92
N LEU A 11 -13.36 -5.42 4.57
CA LEU A 11 -12.67 -5.16 3.30
C LEU A 11 -11.23 -5.70 3.32
N ALA A 12 -10.50 -5.48 4.41
CA ALA A 12 -9.16 -6.04 4.61
C ALA A 12 -9.18 -7.58 4.59
N THR A 13 -10.22 -8.19 5.16
CA THR A 13 -10.43 -9.65 5.12
C THR A 13 -10.67 -10.14 3.68
N GLY A 14 -11.47 -9.42 2.89
CA GLY A 14 -11.66 -9.77 1.47
C GLY A 14 -10.37 -9.71 0.65
N ILE A 15 -9.47 -8.76 0.95
CA ILE A 15 -8.12 -8.69 0.40
C ILE A 15 -7.30 -9.91 0.85
N ALA A 16 -7.27 -10.17 2.16
CA ALA A 16 -6.48 -11.26 2.75
C ALA A 16 -6.89 -12.63 2.20
N VAL A 17 -8.18 -12.93 2.11
CA VAL A 17 -8.71 -14.17 1.55
C VAL A 17 -8.27 -14.36 0.09
N ARG A 18 -8.35 -13.30 -0.73
CA ARG A 18 -7.93 -13.35 -2.14
C ARG A 18 -6.43 -13.65 -2.27
N LEU A 19 -5.60 -12.97 -1.51
CA LEU A 19 -4.15 -13.15 -1.53
C LEU A 19 -3.75 -14.51 -0.94
N HIS A 20 -4.44 -14.98 0.10
CA HIS A 20 -4.21 -16.29 0.71
C HIS A 20 -4.47 -17.43 -0.29
N HIS A 21 -5.57 -17.36 -1.06
CA HIS A 21 -5.86 -18.32 -2.13
C HIS A 21 -4.78 -18.34 -3.24
N CYS A 22 -4.02 -17.25 -3.39
CA CYS A 22 -2.88 -17.17 -4.32
C CYS A 22 -1.55 -17.62 -3.68
N GLY A 23 -1.58 -18.10 -2.41
CA GLY A 23 -0.42 -18.68 -1.74
C GLY A 23 0.53 -17.65 -1.08
N TYR A 24 0.13 -16.39 -0.94
CA TYR A 24 0.95 -15.40 -0.26
C TYR A 24 0.90 -15.57 1.26
N PRO A 25 2.06 -15.58 1.98
CA PRO A 25 2.09 -15.50 3.43
C PRO A 25 1.68 -14.10 3.90
N ILE A 26 0.61 -14.05 4.69
CA ILE A 26 -0.03 -12.81 5.15
C ILE A 26 0.13 -12.67 6.66
N LEU A 27 0.35 -11.44 7.12
CA LEU A 27 0.16 -11.00 8.50
C LEU A 27 -0.80 -9.82 8.48
N MET A 28 -1.81 -9.84 9.36
CA MET A 28 -2.71 -8.70 9.55
C MET A 28 -2.42 -8.03 10.90
N THR A 29 -2.54 -6.70 10.96
CA THR A 29 -2.52 -5.97 12.23
C THR A 29 -3.86 -5.31 12.50
N GLU A 30 -4.22 -5.17 13.78
CA GLU A 30 -5.49 -4.59 14.18
C GLU A 30 -5.33 -3.82 15.50
N ILE A 31 -6.30 -3.02 15.87
CA ILE A 31 -6.42 -2.37 17.18
C ILE A 31 -6.92 -3.36 18.25
N GLU A 32 -6.81 -3.00 19.51
CA GLU A 32 -7.23 -3.85 20.62
C GLU A 32 -8.76 -4.02 20.70
N GLU A 33 -9.51 -2.97 20.35
CA GLU A 33 -10.98 -2.98 20.30
C GLU A 33 -11.50 -2.67 18.88
N PRO A 34 -11.50 -3.66 17.96
CA PRO A 34 -11.98 -3.46 16.59
C PRO A 34 -13.47 -3.08 16.51
N LEU A 35 -13.78 -1.97 15.85
CA LEU A 35 -15.15 -1.51 15.62
C LEU A 35 -15.71 -1.99 14.26
N THR A 36 -15.59 -3.29 13.98
CA THR A 36 -16.02 -3.87 12.73
C THR A 36 -17.48 -4.27 12.79
N VAL A 37 -18.33 -3.57 12.04
CA VAL A 37 -19.79 -3.83 11.98
C VAL A 37 -20.09 -5.19 11.33
N ARG A 38 -19.46 -5.52 10.22
CA ARG A 38 -19.62 -6.81 9.54
C ARG A 38 -18.65 -7.87 10.08
N ARG A 39 -18.67 -8.06 11.42
CA ARG A 39 -17.71 -8.90 12.12
C ARG A 39 -17.71 -10.38 11.72
N MET A 40 -18.86 -10.92 11.22
CA MET A 40 -18.93 -12.32 10.79
C MET A 40 -18.13 -12.64 9.54
N VAL A 41 -17.73 -11.59 8.78
CA VAL A 41 -16.87 -11.70 7.58
C VAL A 41 -15.57 -10.91 7.75
N ALA A 42 -15.09 -10.80 9.01
CA ALA A 42 -13.90 -10.04 9.32
C ALA A 42 -12.96 -10.81 10.26
N PHE A 43 -11.70 -10.86 9.95
CA PHE A 43 -10.68 -11.48 10.81
C PHE A 43 -10.38 -10.68 12.07
N SER A 44 -10.77 -9.38 12.13
CA SER A 44 -10.71 -8.59 13.36
C SER A 44 -11.46 -9.22 14.52
N ARG A 45 -12.47 -10.07 14.26
CA ARG A 45 -13.18 -10.86 15.28
C ARG A 45 -12.24 -11.77 16.06
N ALA A 46 -11.14 -12.24 15.47
CA ALA A 46 -10.13 -13.05 16.16
C ALA A 46 -9.48 -12.32 17.36
N VAL A 47 -9.47 -10.97 17.34
CA VAL A 47 -8.97 -10.18 18.47
C VAL A 47 -9.77 -10.45 19.75
N TYR A 48 -11.09 -10.64 19.63
CA TYR A 48 -11.99 -10.93 20.75
C TYR A 48 -12.11 -12.43 21.05
N GLU A 49 -12.22 -13.25 20.01
CA GLU A 49 -12.61 -14.67 20.12
C GLU A 49 -11.41 -15.64 20.02
N GLY A 50 -10.19 -15.11 19.76
CA GLY A 50 -8.99 -15.92 19.53
C GLY A 50 -8.85 -16.39 18.08
N GLU A 51 -9.95 -16.85 17.47
CA GLU A 51 -10.02 -17.27 16.06
C GLU A 51 -11.28 -16.72 15.37
N ALA A 52 -11.20 -16.53 14.06
CA ALA A 52 -12.34 -16.16 13.21
C ALA A 52 -12.27 -16.93 11.90
N VAL A 53 -13.35 -17.59 11.51
CA VAL A 53 -13.42 -18.29 10.24
C VAL A 53 -14.26 -17.48 9.25
N VAL A 54 -13.71 -17.24 8.06
CA VAL A 54 -14.37 -16.56 6.93
C VAL A 54 -14.14 -17.37 5.66
N GLU A 55 -15.22 -17.85 5.05
CA GLU A 55 -15.20 -18.69 3.83
C GLU A 55 -14.17 -19.85 3.91
N GLY A 56 -14.10 -20.53 5.06
CA GLY A 56 -13.21 -21.67 5.29
C GLY A 56 -11.76 -21.32 5.65
N ILE A 57 -11.38 -20.06 5.62
CA ILE A 57 -10.06 -19.61 6.04
C ILE A 57 -10.12 -19.14 7.49
N THR A 58 -9.13 -19.56 8.31
CA THR A 58 -9.05 -19.20 9.72
C THR A 58 -8.08 -18.05 9.93
N GLY A 59 -8.56 -16.93 10.47
CA GLY A 59 -7.75 -15.90 11.10
C GLY A 59 -7.52 -16.25 12.56
N VAL A 60 -6.30 -16.13 13.07
CA VAL A 60 -5.96 -16.45 14.46
C VAL A 60 -5.20 -15.33 15.14
N ARG A 61 -5.62 -14.96 16.36
CA ARG A 61 -4.90 -13.98 17.18
C ARG A 61 -3.53 -14.53 17.55
N VAL A 62 -2.50 -13.69 17.38
CA VAL A 62 -1.11 -14.01 17.69
C VAL A 62 -0.48 -12.86 18.47
N GLN A 63 0.61 -13.16 19.22
CA GLN A 63 1.30 -12.17 20.04
C GLN A 63 2.80 -12.10 19.74
N THR A 64 3.38 -13.16 19.17
CA THR A 64 4.83 -13.29 18.98
C THR A 64 5.20 -13.62 17.53
N PRO A 65 6.42 -13.27 17.09
CA PRO A 65 6.92 -13.66 15.78
C PRO A 65 6.93 -15.18 15.54
N GLU A 66 7.08 -15.98 16.60
CA GLU A 66 7.03 -17.44 16.50
C GLU A 66 5.60 -17.92 16.20
N GLU A 67 4.61 -17.37 16.87
CA GLU A 67 3.20 -17.67 16.63
C GLU A 67 2.78 -17.26 15.21
N ILE A 68 3.27 -16.11 14.70
CA ILE A 68 3.06 -15.70 13.31
C ILE A 68 3.52 -16.80 12.35
N ARG A 69 4.77 -17.30 12.52
CA ARG A 69 5.31 -18.36 11.66
C ARG A 69 4.52 -19.65 11.76
N LYS A 70 4.15 -20.07 12.97
CA LYS A 70 3.34 -21.29 13.20
C LYS A 70 1.97 -21.18 12.55
N ALA A 71 1.30 -20.04 12.68
CA ALA A 71 -0.01 -19.80 12.06
C ALA A 71 0.09 -19.88 10.52
N GLN A 72 1.08 -19.21 9.92
CA GLN A 72 1.30 -19.24 8.46
C GLN A 72 1.63 -20.65 7.96
N GLN A 73 2.46 -21.42 8.68
CA GLN A 73 2.78 -22.82 8.35
C GLN A 73 1.56 -23.74 8.44
N ALA A 74 0.62 -23.43 9.34
CA ALA A 74 -0.65 -24.14 9.47
C ALA A 74 -1.72 -23.70 8.44
N GLY A 75 -1.38 -22.81 7.50
CA GLY A 75 -2.31 -22.29 6.50
C GLY A 75 -3.35 -21.31 7.09
N LYS A 76 -3.10 -20.77 8.30
CA LYS A 76 -3.94 -19.76 8.95
C LYS A 76 -3.38 -18.35 8.68
N ILE A 77 -4.24 -17.34 8.81
CA ILE A 77 -3.86 -15.93 8.73
C ILE A 77 -3.65 -15.37 10.14
N PRO A 78 -2.41 -15.03 10.56
CA PRO A 78 -2.16 -14.40 11.84
C PRO A 78 -2.72 -12.98 11.89
N VAL A 79 -3.36 -12.63 13.02
CA VAL A 79 -3.88 -11.30 13.35
C VAL A 79 -3.20 -10.84 14.64
N LEU A 80 -2.39 -9.80 14.54
CA LEU A 80 -1.63 -9.22 15.65
C LEU A 80 -2.28 -7.92 16.12
N VAL A 81 -2.42 -7.73 17.43
CA VAL A 81 -2.81 -6.42 17.97
C VAL A 81 -1.59 -5.51 17.94
N ASP A 82 -1.56 -4.63 16.94
CA ASP A 82 -0.50 -3.65 16.69
C ASP A 82 -1.04 -2.49 15.85
N PRO A 83 -1.66 -1.47 16.48
CA PRO A 83 -2.32 -0.35 15.82
C PRO A 83 -1.44 0.42 14.83
N HIS A 84 -0.13 0.45 15.09
CA HIS A 84 0.84 1.20 14.29
C HIS A 84 1.62 0.33 13.32
N ALA A 85 1.33 -0.97 13.25
CA ALA A 85 2.08 -1.95 12.47
C ALA A 85 3.61 -1.87 12.74
N ALA A 86 4.00 -1.68 14.01
CA ALA A 86 5.40 -1.60 14.44
C ALA A 86 6.16 -2.88 14.11
N ILE A 87 5.45 -4.02 14.06
CA ILE A 87 5.98 -5.32 13.65
C ILE A 87 6.64 -5.29 12.26
N ARG A 88 6.33 -4.30 11.40
CA ARG A 88 6.91 -4.20 10.04
C ARG A 88 8.43 -4.21 10.05
N THR A 89 9.05 -3.61 11.06
CA THR A 89 10.51 -3.56 11.20
C THR A 89 11.12 -4.96 11.40
N ALA A 90 10.48 -5.80 12.20
CA ALA A 90 10.94 -7.19 12.45
C ALA A 90 10.44 -8.16 11.38
N TYR A 91 9.21 -8.01 10.92
CA TYR A 91 8.60 -8.87 9.91
C TYR A 91 9.21 -8.66 8.52
N GLN A 92 9.63 -7.42 8.21
CA GLN A 92 10.19 -7.00 6.91
C GLN A 92 9.31 -7.47 5.73
N PRO A 93 8.10 -6.91 5.58
CA PRO A 93 7.23 -7.26 4.47
C PRO A 93 7.80 -6.78 3.14
N ASP A 94 7.59 -7.54 2.07
CA ASP A 94 7.83 -7.08 0.69
C ASP A 94 6.73 -6.13 0.22
N VAL A 95 5.50 -6.34 0.73
CA VAL A 95 4.32 -5.51 0.42
C VAL A 95 3.61 -5.14 1.71
N LEU A 96 3.32 -3.85 1.88
CA LEU A 96 2.43 -3.34 2.91
C LEU A 96 1.15 -2.82 2.27
N ILE A 97 -0.01 -3.24 2.82
CA ILE A 97 -1.33 -2.83 2.36
C ILE A 97 -2.03 -2.12 3.51
N ASP A 98 -2.27 -0.81 3.39
CA ASP A 98 -3.08 -0.10 4.37
C ASP A 98 -4.56 -0.21 3.97
N ALA A 99 -5.28 -1.06 4.69
CA ALA A 99 -6.70 -1.34 4.53
C ALA A 99 -7.51 -0.99 5.79
N ILE A 100 -7.04 -0.01 6.58
CA ILE A 100 -7.76 0.51 7.77
C ILE A 100 -9.05 1.23 7.36
N LEU A 101 -9.04 1.90 6.20
CA LEU A 101 -10.17 2.66 5.65
C LEU A 101 -10.62 3.84 6.52
N ALA A 102 -9.68 4.48 7.18
CA ALA A 102 -9.91 5.65 8.04
C ALA A 102 -10.29 6.93 7.25
N LYS A 103 -10.32 6.88 5.91
CA LYS A 103 -10.59 8.01 5.00
C LYS A 103 -9.55 9.12 5.07
N LYS A 104 -8.47 8.91 5.78
CA LYS A 104 -7.26 9.72 5.88
C LYS A 104 -6.08 8.79 6.13
N ASN A 105 -4.90 9.19 5.72
CA ASN A 105 -3.67 8.48 6.07
C ASN A 105 -3.39 8.62 7.57
N LEU A 106 -3.15 7.50 8.25
CA LEU A 106 -2.82 7.44 9.69
C LEU A 106 -1.32 7.18 9.92
N GLY A 107 -0.46 7.69 9.03
CA GLY A 107 1.00 7.59 9.16
C GLY A 107 1.60 6.41 8.38
N THR A 108 0.96 5.97 7.30
CA THR A 108 1.58 5.06 6.32
C THR A 108 2.43 5.87 5.37
N GLU A 109 3.67 5.44 5.17
CA GLU A 109 4.65 6.08 4.30
C GLU A 109 5.06 5.16 3.16
N VAL A 110 5.42 5.74 2.02
CA VAL A 110 5.89 4.99 0.84
C VAL A 110 7.13 4.15 1.12
N THR A 111 7.85 4.44 2.21
CA THR A 111 9.05 3.74 2.66
C THR A 111 8.79 2.61 3.66
N ASP A 112 7.55 2.39 4.08
CA ASP A 112 7.20 1.35 5.07
C ASP A 112 7.44 -0.09 4.56
N ALA A 113 7.48 -0.28 3.24
CA ALA A 113 7.83 -1.53 2.58
C ALA A 113 8.36 -1.27 1.16
N PRO A 114 9.04 -2.24 0.52
CA PRO A 114 9.40 -2.18 -0.90
C PRO A 114 8.23 -1.84 -1.83
N PHE A 115 7.01 -2.23 -1.48
CA PHE A 115 5.79 -1.82 -2.18
C PHE A 115 4.66 -1.54 -1.18
N VAL A 116 4.13 -0.33 -1.22
CA VAL A 116 3.06 0.14 -0.32
C VAL A 116 1.81 0.42 -1.13
N ILE A 117 0.68 -0.13 -0.70
CA ILE A 117 -0.65 0.01 -1.32
C ILE A 117 -1.58 0.69 -0.33
N GLY A 118 -2.13 1.85 -0.68
CA GLY A 118 -3.21 2.50 0.05
C GLY A 118 -4.58 2.05 -0.45
N VAL A 119 -5.52 1.70 0.44
CA VAL A 119 -6.86 1.27 0.07
C VAL A 119 -7.88 2.37 0.37
N GLY A 120 -8.41 2.97 -0.68
CA GLY A 120 -9.43 4.02 -0.59
C GLY A 120 -8.89 5.45 -0.45
N PRO A 121 -9.76 6.41 -0.12
CA PRO A 121 -9.40 7.81 0.00
C PRO A 121 -8.52 8.09 1.22
N GLY A 122 -7.68 9.09 1.12
CA GLY A 122 -6.73 9.51 2.15
C GLY A 122 -5.28 9.26 1.76
N PHE A 123 -5.03 8.60 0.64
CA PHE A 123 -3.70 8.32 0.09
C PHE A 123 -3.51 8.99 -1.26
N THR A 124 -2.26 9.37 -1.55
CA THR A 124 -1.81 9.86 -2.86
C THR A 124 -0.69 8.97 -3.39
N ALA A 125 -0.94 8.31 -4.52
CA ALA A 125 0.06 7.47 -5.17
C ALA A 125 1.27 8.28 -5.64
N GLY A 126 2.47 7.84 -5.27
CA GLY A 126 3.73 8.50 -5.52
C GLY A 126 4.17 9.47 -4.41
N GLU A 127 3.35 9.64 -3.36
CA GLU A 127 3.62 10.42 -2.16
C GLU A 127 3.57 9.53 -0.91
N ASP A 128 2.38 9.09 -0.51
CA ASP A 128 2.18 8.24 0.68
C ASP A 128 2.43 6.75 0.40
N CYS A 129 2.16 6.32 -0.83
CA CYS A 129 2.19 4.92 -1.27
C CYS A 129 2.56 4.80 -2.76
N HIS A 130 2.81 3.60 -3.22
CA HIS A 130 3.14 3.33 -4.63
C HIS A 130 1.90 3.28 -5.52
N CYS A 131 0.78 2.81 -5.00
CA CYS A 131 -0.51 2.86 -5.68
C CYS A 131 -1.67 2.92 -4.68
N VAL A 132 -2.83 3.36 -5.18
CA VAL A 132 -4.08 3.43 -4.42
C VAL A 132 -5.12 2.53 -5.08
N ILE A 133 -5.92 1.83 -4.28
CA ILE A 133 -7.06 1.05 -4.78
C ILE A 133 -8.36 1.83 -4.58
N GLU A 134 -9.13 2.02 -5.66
CA GLU A 134 -10.42 2.69 -5.61
C GLU A 134 -11.46 1.87 -4.82
N THR A 135 -12.14 2.52 -3.88
CA THR A 135 -13.14 1.85 -3.03
C THR A 135 -14.56 2.38 -3.18
N LYS A 136 -14.78 3.44 -3.94
CA LYS A 136 -16.11 3.95 -4.22
C LYS A 136 -16.86 2.97 -5.12
N ARG A 137 -18.10 2.61 -4.73
CA ARG A 137 -18.99 1.80 -5.59
C ARG A 137 -19.23 2.52 -6.91
N GLY A 138 -19.24 1.79 -8.00
CA GLY A 138 -19.42 2.29 -9.35
C GLY A 138 -18.43 1.65 -10.32
N HIS A 139 -18.30 2.25 -11.48
CA HIS A 139 -17.57 1.70 -12.63
C HIS A 139 -16.07 1.46 -12.35
N THR A 140 -15.46 2.25 -11.48
CA THR A 140 -14.03 2.19 -11.17
C THR A 140 -13.69 1.45 -9.88
N LEU A 141 -14.66 0.80 -9.21
CA LEU A 141 -14.42 0.04 -7.99
C LEU A 141 -13.35 -1.03 -8.20
N GLY A 142 -12.31 -1.00 -7.36
CA GLY A 142 -11.18 -1.94 -7.42
C GLY A 142 -10.08 -1.54 -8.40
N SER A 143 -10.21 -0.43 -9.15
CA SER A 143 -9.16 0.05 -10.05
C SER A 143 -7.88 0.38 -9.30
N VAL A 144 -6.73 0.05 -9.90
CA VAL A 144 -5.40 0.40 -9.40
C VAL A 144 -4.99 1.76 -9.92
N ILE A 145 -4.73 2.71 -9.04
CA ILE A 145 -4.35 4.10 -9.33
C ILE A 145 -2.86 4.27 -9.02
N PHE A 146 -2.03 4.49 -10.02
CA PHE A 146 -0.59 4.70 -9.86
C PHE A 146 -0.17 6.18 -9.83
N ARG A 147 -1.13 7.09 -10.03
CA ARG A 147 -0.91 8.54 -9.95
C ARG A 147 -2.17 9.22 -9.46
N GLY A 148 -2.05 10.00 -8.39
CA GLY A 148 -3.17 10.69 -7.74
C GLY A 148 -3.86 9.84 -6.67
N SER A 149 -5.12 10.14 -6.37
CA SER A 149 -5.85 9.61 -5.23
C SER A 149 -7.16 8.95 -5.65
N ALA A 150 -7.71 8.10 -4.77
CA ALA A 150 -9.06 7.58 -4.93
C ALA A 150 -10.11 8.70 -4.79
N ILE A 151 -11.30 8.46 -5.31
CA ILE A 151 -12.43 9.41 -5.23
C ILE A 151 -12.72 9.72 -3.76
N PRO A 152 -12.81 11.00 -3.37
CA PRO A 152 -13.09 11.39 -1.99
C PRO A 152 -14.37 10.78 -1.44
N ASN A 153 -14.37 10.49 -0.13
CA ASN A 153 -15.56 10.00 0.55
C ASN A 153 -16.65 11.05 0.59
N THR A 154 -17.86 10.69 0.16
CA THR A 154 -19.03 11.58 0.15
C THR A 154 -19.79 11.62 1.48
N GLY A 155 -19.48 10.71 2.42
CA GLY A 155 -20.24 10.52 3.66
C GLY A 155 -21.58 9.80 3.47
N VAL A 156 -22.03 9.64 2.23
CA VAL A 156 -23.31 8.95 1.92
C VAL A 156 -23.03 7.46 1.68
N PRO A 157 -23.70 6.54 2.40
CA PRO A 157 -23.59 5.10 2.15
C PRO A 157 -24.06 4.75 0.74
N GLY A 158 -23.41 3.75 0.15
CA GLY A 158 -23.88 3.23 -1.14
C GLY A 158 -25.28 2.61 -1.02
N ASP A 159 -26.08 2.73 -2.10
CA ASP A 159 -27.38 2.09 -2.22
C ASP A 159 -27.25 0.56 -2.11
N VAL A 160 -28.14 -0.05 -1.33
CA VAL A 160 -28.30 -1.49 -1.21
C VAL A 160 -29.81 -1.79 -1.12
N GLY A 161 -30.37 -2.34 -2.18
CA GLY A 161 -31.79 -2.69 -2.23
C GLY A 161 -32.74 -1.46 -2.18
N GLY A 162 -32.29 -0.31 -2.68
CA GLY A 162 -33.07 0.93 -2.68
C GLY A 162 -32.90 1.79 -1.41
N TYR A 163 -32.09 1.35 -0.44
CA TYR A 163 -31.89 2.04 0.84
C TYR A 163 -30.45 2.52 1.00
N THR A 164 -30.27 3.69 1.60
CA THR A 164 -28.96 4.30 1.86
C THR A 164 -28.73 4.55 3.35
N ILE A 165 -29.32 5.61 3.92
CA ILE A 165 -29.12 6.02 5.31
C ILE A 165 -30.00 5.19 6.26
N GLU A 166 -31.17 4.79 5.84
CA GLU A 166 -32.17 4.06 6.62
C GLU A 166 -31.64 2.72 7.14
N ARG A 167 -30.79 2.08 6.35
CA ARG A 167 -30.17 0.80 6.71
C ARG A 167 -29.09 0.91 7.79
N LEU A 168 -28.66 2.13 8.14
CA LEU A 168 -27.64 2.33 9.16
C LEU A 168 -28.22 2.35 10.56
N LEU A 169 -27.72 1.49 11.43
CA LEU A 169 -27.90 1.58 12.87
C LEU A 169 -26.78 2.45 13.45
N LYS A 170 -27.18 3.49 14.20
CA LYS A 170 -26.25 4.38 14.89
C LYS A 170 -26.56 4.39 16.37
N SER A 171 -25.51 4.52 17.20
CA SER A 171 -25.61 4.70 18.63
C SER A 171 -26.46 5.92 18.96
N THR A 172 -27.38 5.78 19.91
CA THR A 172 -28.25 6.84 20.41
C THR A 172 -27.56 7.65 21.51
N SER A 173 -26.68 7.00 22.29
CA SER A 173 -25.86 7.64 23.31
C SER A 173 -24.44 7.05 23.29
N ALA A 174 -23.50 7.75 23.94
CA ALA A 174 -22.19 7.20 24.24
C ALA A 174 -22.31 6.17 25.38
N GLY A 175 -21.47 5.13 25.34
CA GLY A 175 -21.41 4.10 26.39
C GLY A 175 -21.23 2.69 25.82
N VAL A 176 -21.54 1.70 26.64
CA VAL A 176 -21.34 0.29 26.29
C VAL A 176 -22.39 -0.16 25.27
N MET A 177 -21.94 -0.93 24.27
CA MET A 177 -22.77 -1.58 23.26
C MET A 177 -23.34 -2.89 23.78
N GLU A 178 -24.67 -3.04 23.75
CA GLU A 178 -25.42 -4.22 24.16
C GLU A 178 -26.36 -4.64 23.02
N PRO A 179 -25.95 -5.56 22.12
CA PRO A 179 -26.81 -6.08 21.07
C PRO A 179 -28.00 -6.86 21.63
N VAL A 180 -29.21 -6.62 21.09
CA VAL A 180 -30.44 -7.41 21.32
C VAL A 180 -30.63 -8.37 20.17
N ALA A 181 -30.55 -7.87 18.93
CA ALA A 181 -30.60 -8.68 17.74
C ALA A 181 -29.23 -9.23 17.32
N SER A 182 -29.21 -10.45 16.82
CA SER A 182 -28.01 -11.10 16.27
C SER A 182 -27.86 -10.83 14.77
N ILE A 183 -26.62 -10.95 14.26
CA ILE A 183 -26.39 -10.93 12.81
C ILE A 183 -27.07 -12.14 12.18
N GLY A 184 -27.93 -11.90 11.21
CA GLY A 184 -28.76 -12.90 10.55
C GLY A 184 -30.27 -12.87 10.97
N ASP A 185 -30.61 -12.16 12.05
CA ASP A 185 -31.96 -12.01 12.50
C ASP A 185 -32.77 -11.08 11.57
N LEU A 186 -34.03 -11.42 11.29
CA LEU A 186 -34.97 -10.55 10.64
C LEU A 186 -35.59 -9.62 11.71
N VAL A 187 -35.55 -8.32 11.45
CA VAL A 187 -36.12 -7.29 12.33
C VAL A 187 -37.13 -6.43 11.59
N GLU A 188 -38.13 -5.90 12.32
CA GLU A 188 -39.15 -5.00 11.78
C GLU A 188 -38.82 -3.54 12.11
N THR A 189 -39.35 -2.63 11.30
CA THR A 189 -39.22 -1.18 11.57
C THR A 189 -39.81 -0.85 12.95
N GLY A 190 -38.99 -0.15 13.79
CA GLY A 190 -39.36 0.23 15.14
C GLY A 190 -38.98 -0.78 16.22
N GLU A 191 -38.45 -1.95 15.85
CA GLU A 191 -37.96 -2.94 16.79
C GLU A 191 -36.65 -2.52 17.46
N ILE A 192 -36.48 -2.83 18.75
CA ILE A 192 -35.21 -2.55 19.45
C ILE A 192 -34.18 -3.60 19.03
N VAL A 193 -33.06 -3.16 18.48
CA VAL A 193 -31.99 -4.02 17.97
C VAL A 193 -30.73 -4.00 18.83
N ALA A 194 -30.58 -2.97 19.66
CA ALA A 194 -29.44 -2.82 20.59
C ALA A 194 -29.75 -1.77 21.65
N TYR A 195 -28.89 -1.72 22.68
CA TYR A 195 -28.78 -0.58 23.58
C TYR A 195 -27.35 0.01 23.47
N THR A 196 -27.21 1.32 23.65
CA THR A 196 -25.92 2.01 23.75
C THR A 196 -25.97 2.97 24.93
N GLY A 197 -25.08 2.74 25.94
CA GLY A 197 -25.13 3.51 27.19
C GLY A 197 -26.50 3.45 27.89
N GLY A 198 -27.21 2.34 27.78
CA GLY A 198 -28.55 2.13 28.34
C GLY A 198 -29.72 2.67 27.50
N GLU A 199 -29.48 3.41 26.44
CA GLU A 199 -30.50 3.97 25.56
C GLU A 199 -30.79 3.03 24.37
N PRO A 200 -32.08 2.80 24.00
CA PRO A 200 -32.44 1.89 22.94
C PRO A 200 -32.10 2.43 21.54
N VAL A 201 -31.68 1.49 20.68
CA VAL A 201 -31.47 1.71 19.23
C VAL A 201 -32.52 0.94 18.46
N TYR A 202 -33.28 1.65 17.63
CA TYR A 202 -34.38 1.07 16.85
C TYR A 202 -33.97 0.81 15.41
N ALA A 203 -34.54 -0.29 14.84
CA ALA A 203 -34.49 -0.56 13.41
C ALA A 203 -35.26 0.52 12.66
N LYS A 204 -34.65 1.18 11.68
CA LYS A 204 -35.27 2.22 10.85
C LYS A 204 -36.00 1.64 9.63
N MET A 205 -35.83 0.36 9.38
CA MET A 205 -36.40 -0.36 8.26
C MET A 205 -36.49 -1.86 8.60
N THR A 206 -37.43 -2.55 7.95
CA THR A 206 -37.54 -4.02 8.00
C THR A 206 -36.44 -4.65 7.15
N GLY A 207 -35.76 -5.68 7.65
CA GLY A 207 -34.71 -6.40 6.95
C GLY A 207 -33.86 -7.29 7.85
N ILE A 208 -32.87 -7.95 7.30
CA ILE A 208 -31.91 -8.76 8.06
C ILE A 208 -30.82 -7.88 8.66
N VAL A 209 -30.51 -8.09 9.94
CA VAL A 209 -29.31 -7.52 10.59
C VAL A 209 -28.07 -8.12 9.94
N ARG A 210 -27.48 -7.38 9.02
CA ARG A 210 -26.29 -7.81 8.26
C ARG A 210 -24.97 -7.58 8.99
N GLY A 211 -24.98 -6.66 9.91
CA GLY A 211 -23.81 -6.32 10.72
C GLY A 211 -24.20 -5.66 12.03
N MET A 212 -23.44 -5.95 13.06
CA MET A 212 -23.60 -5.45 14.42
C MET A 212 -22.23 -5.46 15.12
N LEU A 213 -21.88 -4.39 15.84
CA LEU A 213 -20.64 -4.34 16.62
C LEU A 213 -20.62 -5.43 17.70
N GLN A 214 -19.42 -5.72 18.18
CA GLN A 214 -19.21 -6.65 19.29
C GLN A 214 -19.88 -6.13 20.56
N GLN A 215 -20.44 -7.04 21.36
CA GLN A 215 -20.97 -6.72 22.69
C GLN A 215 -19.83 -6.21 23.59
N GLY A 216 -20.14 -5.23 24.44
CA GLY A 216 -19.24 -4.72 25.46
C GLY A 216 -18.27 -3.64 24.99
N VAL A 217 -18.19 -3.34 23.66
CA VAL A 217 -17.34 -2.24 23.17
C VAL A 217 -17.93 -0.87 23.55
N ASN A 218 -17.05 0.08 23.82
CA ASN A 218 -17.46 1.45 24.06
C ASN A 218 -17.70 2.18 22.72
N VAL A 219 -18.81 2.88 22.62
CA VAL A 219 -19.20 3.64 21.43
C VAL A 219 -19.47 5.11 21.76
N GLU A 220 -19.09 5.98 20.84
CA GLU A 220 -19.51 7.39 20.89
C GLU A 220 -20.92 7.54 20.33
N LYS A 221 -21.61 8.62 20.69
CA LYS A 221 -22.91 8.97 20.10
C LYS A 221 -22.77 9.15 18.57
N ASP A 222 -23.79 8.73 17.82
CA ASP A 222 -23.85 8.77 16.36
C ASP A 222 -22.84 7.87 15.62
N LEU A 223 -22.08 7.04 16.33
CA LEU A 223 -21.24 6.04 15.71
C LEU A 223 -22.08 5.00 14.96
N LYS A 224 -21.63 4.54 13.81
CA LYS A 224 -22.27 3.42 13.11
C LYS A 224 -22.00 2.12 13.87
N ILE A 225 -23.05 1.51 14.42
CA ILE A 225 -23.00 0.28 15.23
C ILE A 225 -23.55 -0.94 14.50
N GLY A 226 -24.30 -0.76 13.43
CA GLY A 226 -24.90 -1.86 12.69
C GLY A 226 -25.36 -1.49 11.27
N ASP A 227 -25.86 -2.50 10.57
CA ASP A 227 -26.29 -2.41 9.18
C ASP A 227 -27.44 -3.40 8.93
N ILE A 228 -28.60 -2.93 8.40
CA ILE A 228 -29.74 -3.75 8.00
C ILE A 228 -29.75 -3.89 6.49
N ASP A 229 -30.10 -5.07 5.97
CA ASP A 229 -30.17 -5.37 4.53
C ASP A 229 -31.61 -5.74 4.15
N ALA A 230 -32.24 -4.89 3.34
CA ALA A 230 -33.64 -5.09 2.86
C ALA A 230 -33.79 -6.28 1.92
N ARG A 231 -32.71 -6.78 1.33
CA ARG A 231 -32.77 -7.94 0.43
C ARG A 231 -33.10 -9.23 1.16
N CYS A 232 -32.96 -9.24 2.48
CA CYS A 232 -33.30 -10.35 3.37
C CYS A 232 -32.63 -11.69 2.99
N GLU A 233 -31.41 -11.62 2.44
CA GLU A 233 -30.61 -12.77 2.05
C GLU A 233 -29.59 -13.09 3.15
N THR A 234 -29.86 -14.12 3.95
CA THR A 234 -29.01 -14.48 5.11
C THR A 234 -27.60 -14.80 4.74
N SER A 235 -27.37 -15.40 3.57
CA SER A 235 -26.00 -15.70 3.08
C SER A 235 -25.12 -14.45 2.97
N HIS A 236 -25.70 -13.29 2.74
CA HIS A 236 -24.98 -12.01 2.66
C HIS A 236 -24.39 -11.55 4.01
N CYS A 237 -24.86 -12.11 5.13
CA CYS A 237 -24.31 -11.83 6.45
C CYS A 237 -22.96 -12.52 6.66
N PHE A 238 -22.75 -13.69 6.04
CA PHE A 238 -21.67 -14.62 6.30
C PHE A 238 -20.69 -14.80 5.13
N THR A 239 -20.88 -14.05 4.03
CA THR A 239 -20.00 -14.09 2.85
C THR A 239 -19.38 -12.74 2.57
N ILE A 240 -18.16 -12.78 2.00
CA ILE A 240 -17.42 -11.60 1.56
C ILE A 240 -18.21 -10.86 0.49
N SER A 241 -18.38 -9.54 0.64
CA SER A 241 -19.17 -8.73 -0.28
C SER A 241 -18.52 -8.59 -1.66
N ASP A 242 -19.34 -8.27 -2.67
CA ASP A 242 -18.94 -7.84 -4.00
C ASP A 242 -17.87 -6.73 -3.96
N LYS A 243 -18.08 -5.73 -3.10
CA LYS A 243 -17.14 -4.63 -2.89
C LYS A 243 -15.77 -5.13 -2.39
N ALA A 244 -15.76 -5.99 -1.37
CA ALA A 244 -14.53 -6.53 -0.81
C ALA A 244 -13.81 -7.43 -1.84
N ARG A 245 -14.56 -8.19 -2.65
CA ARG A 245 -14.00 -9.01 -3.73
C ARG A 245 -13.38 -8.17 -4.84
N ALA A 246 -14.03 -7.07 -5.26
CA ALA A 246 -13.51 -6.16 -6.27
C ALA A 246 -12.21 -5.48 -5.80
N ILE A 247 -12.22 -4.94 -4.56
CA ILE A 247 -11.02 -4.33 -3.95
C ILE A 247 -9.89 -5.35 -3.84
N GLY A 248 -10.18 -6.58 -3.35
CA GLY A 248 -9.19 -7.66 -3.28
C GLY A 248 -8.63 -8.04 -4.66
N GLY A 249 -9.44 -7.94 -5.72
CA GLY A 249 -8.99 -8.11 -7.10
C GLY A 249 -7.97 -7.05 -7.53
N GLY A 250 -8.26 -5.78 -7.25
CA GLY A 250 -7.35 -4.68 -7.55
C GLY A 250 -6.04 -4.76 -6.76
N VAL A 251 -6.10 -5.15 -5.47
CA VAL A 251 -4.89 -5.39 -4.67
C VAL A 251 -4.07 -6.53 -5.26
N LEU A 252 -4.70 -7.66 -5.61
CA LEU A 252 -4.00 -8.79 -6.23
C LEU A 252 -3.35 -8.38 -7.56
N GLU A 253 -4.04 -7.61 -8.39
CA GLU A 253 -3.48 -7.05 -9.64
C GLU A 253 -2.21 -6.26 -9.36
N ALA A 254 -2.26 -5.33 -8.38
CA ALA A 254 -1.11 -4.51 -8.01
C ALA A 254 0.07 -5.36 -7.49
N VAL A 255 -0.20 -6.37 -6.64
CA VAL A 255 0.81 -7.29 -6.10
C VAL A 255 1.46 -8.10 -7.22
N VAL A 256 0.69 -8.68 -8.13
CA VAL A 256 1.21 -9.47 -9.27
C VAL A 256 2.01 -8.59 -10.23
N GLN A 257 1.57 -7.36 -10.50
CA GLN A 257 2.36 -6.41 -11.31
C GLN A 257 3.69 -6.09 -10.65
N PHE A 258 3.69 -5.84 -9.33
CA PHE A 258 4.90 -5.58 -8.57
C PHE A 258 5.86 -6.79 -8.58
N GLU A 259 5.36 -8.01 -8.39
CA GLU A 259 6.16 -9.24 -8.42
C GLU A 259 6.91 -9.41 -9.77
N ARG A 260 6.32 -8.96 -10.88
CA ARG A 260 6.95 -9.02 -12.20
C ARG A 260 8.15 -8.11 -12.35
N ILE A 261 8.23 -7.02 -11.56
CA ILE A 261 9.31 -6.03 -11.62
C ILE A 261 10.27 -6.12 -10.43
N TYR A 262 9.87 -6.77 -9.35
CA TYR A 262 10.65 -6.87 -8.12
C TYR A 262 12.05 -7.41 -8.38
N ARG A 263 13.08 -6.63 -8.02
CA ARG A 263 14.51 -6.92 -8.24
C ARG A 263 14.93 -7.22 -9.69
N LYS A 264 14.08 -6.99 -10.67
CA LYS A 264 14.41 -7.22 -12.09
C LYS A 264 14.92 -5.99 -12.81
N TYR A 265 14.78 -4.83 -12.20
CA TYR A 265 15.28 -3.56 -12.71
C TYR A 265 16.11 -2.88 -11.64
N ALA A 266 17.07 -2.06 -12.05
CA ALA A 266 17.88 -1.27 -11.13
C ALA A 266 17.69 0.23 -11.41
N VAL A 267 18.00 1.06 -10.42
CA VAL A 267 18.02 2.51 -10.55
C VAL A 267 19.42 3.02 -10.29
N ILE A 268 19.98 3.71 -11.27
CA ILE A 268 21.30 4.34 -11.18
C ILE A 268 21.14 5.86 -11.24
N VAL A 269 21.60 6.55 -10.21
CA VAL A 269 21.58 8.01 -10.13
C VAL A 269 22.97 8.56 -10.34
N LEU A 270 23.10 9.49 -11.28
CA LEU A 270 24.35 10.16 -11.60
C LEU A 270 24.44 11.48 -10.83
N ALA A 271 25.42 11.57 -9.94
CA ALA A 271 25.66 12.68 -9.03
C ALA A 271 27.13 13.14 -9.02
N ALA A 272 27.89 12.86 -10.11
CA ALA A 272 29.32 13.13 -10.22
C ALA A 272 29.67 14.31 -11.16
N GLY A 273 28.67 15.06 -11.63
CA GLY A 273 28.88 16.16 -12.56
C GLY A 273 29.69 17.31 -11.97
N ASN A 274 30.73 17.77 -12.69
CA ASN A 274 31.50 18.98 -12.36
C ASN A 274 30.62 20.22 -12.59
N ALA A 275 30.24 20.91 -11.51
CA ALA A 275 29.52 22.17 -11.56
C ALA A 275 30.38 23.37 -11.98
N SER A 276 31.24 23.21 -13.00
CA SER A 276 32.21 24.23 -13.44
C SER A 276 31.60 25.61 -13.76
N ARG A 277 30.28 25.61 -14.13
CA ARG A 277 29.56 26.87 -14.43
C ARG A 277 28.94 27.51 -13.18
N PHE A 278 28.84 26.81 -12.05
CA PHE A 278 28.16 27.27 -10.85
C PHE A 278 29.12 27.79 -9.76
N GLY A 279 30.44 27.59 -9.94
CA GLY A 279 31.47 28.03 -8.99
C GLY A 279 31.51 27.24 -7.66
N SER A 280 30.53 26.37 -7.40
CA SER A 280 30.45 25.48 -6.25
C SER A 280 29.66 24.22 -6.63
N ASN A 281 29.61 23.21 -5.74
CA ASN A 281 28.82 22.02 -6.01
C ASN A 281 27.29 22.33 -6.05
N LYS A 282 26.70 22.35 -7.25
CA LYS A 282 25.29 22.60 -7.48
C LYS A 282 24.39 21.68 -6.66
N LEU A 283 24.79 20.44 -6.40
CA LEU A 283 23.99 19.47 -5.68
C LEU A 283 23.80 19.80 -4.19
N LEU A 284 24.67 20.64 -3.64
CA LEU A 284 24.58 21.15 -2.26
C LEU A 284 23.73 22.42 -2.15
N ALA A 285 23.37 23.05 -3.28
CA ALA A 285 22.54 24.26 -3.27
C ALA A 285 21.16 23.98 -2.67
N ASP A 286 20.67 24.92 -1.86
CA ASP A 286 19.33 24.83 -1.28
C ASP A 286 18.24 24.95 -2.36
N VAL A 287 17.31 24.03 -2.35
CA VAL A 287 16.09 24.04 -3.16
C VAL A 287 14.91 23.70 -2.25
N GLN A 288 14.04 24.66 -2.03
CA GLN A 288 12.86 24.49 -1.18
C GLN A 288 13.18 24.00 0.25
N GLY A 289 14.23 24.56 0.86
CA GLY A 289 14.62 24.28 2.25
C GLY A 289 15.45 23.03 2.49
N LYS A 290 15.96 22.38 1.43
CA LYS A 290 16.90 21.26 1.54
C LYS A 290 17.86 21.19 0.35
N PRO A 291 19.07 20.60 0.52
CA PRO A 291 20.03 20.43 -0.55
C PRO A 291 19.43 19.68 -1.75
N LEU A 292 19.79 20.11 -2.96
CA LEU A 292 19.24 19.57 -4.21
C LEU A 292 19.34 18.04 -4.30
N TYR A 293 20.47 17.45 -3.88
CA TYR A 293 20.65 16.00 -3.90
C TYR A 293 19.65 15.25 -3.00
N ARG A 294 19.21 15.85 -1.89
CA ARG A 294 18.27 15.22 -0.95
C ARG A 294 16.92 14.94 -1.61
N HIS A 295 16.48 15.78 -2.55
CA HIS A 295 15.24 15.52 -3.30
C HIS A 295 15.28 14.20 -4.06
N MET A 296 16.45 13.80 -4.58
CA MET A 296 16.60 12.51 -5.25
C MET A 296 16.72 11.36 -4.24
N LEU A 297 17.42 11.54 -3.13
CA LEU A 297 17.55 10.51 -2.10
C LEU A 297 16.19 10.15 -1.48
N ASP A 298 15.29 11.12 -1.25
CA ASP A 298 13.94 10.85 -0.76
C ASP A 298 13.17 9.94 -1.73
N LYS A 299 13.34 10.12 -3.05
CA LYS A 299 12.72 9.25 -4.05
C LYS A 299 13.35 7.86 -4.07
N LEU A 300 14.67 7.79 -3.93
CA LEU A 300 15.37 6.50 -3.85
C LEU A 300 14.96 5.72 -2.59
N ALA A 301 14.65 6.37 -1.49
CA ALA A 301 14.12 5.71 -0.30
C ALA A 301 12.83 4.93 -0.63
N GLY A 302 11.90 5.54 -1.39
CA GLY A 302 10.67 4.88 -1.85
C GLY A 302 10.86 3.79 -2.91
N LEU A 303 12.08 3.59 -3.44
CA LEU A 303 12.42 2.55 -4.42
C LEU A 303 13.15 1.35 -3.80
N GLY A 304 12.88 1.03 -2.53
CA GLY A 304 13.53 -0.07 -1.81
C GLY A 304 13.39 -1.46 -2.44
N ALA A 305 12.45 -1.62 -3.37
CA ALA A 305 12.26 -2.85 -4.14
C ALA A 305 13.35 -3.14 -5.20
N PHE A 306 14.15 -2.13 -5.52
CA PHE A 306 15.10 -2.18 -6.63
C PHE A 306 16.54 -2.03 -6.12
N PRO A 307 17.53 -2.67 -6.77
CA PRO A 307 18.93 -2.29 -6.61
C PRO A 307 19.09 -0.80 -6.93
N ARG A 308 19.61 -0.04 -5.97
CA ARG A 308 19.78 1.42 -6.05
C ARG A 308 21.26 1.74 -5.98
N ILE A 309 21.76 2.38 -7.02
CA ILE A 309 23.16 2.77 -7.15
C ILE A 309 23.26 4.28 -7.32
N LEU A 310 24.15 4.93 -6.59
CA LEU A 310 24.46 6.34 -6.77
C LEU A 310 25.96 6.49 -7.13
N VAL A 311 26.22 7.13 -8.26
CA VAL A 311 27.57 7.41 -8.74
C VAL A 311 27.90 8.85 -8.40
N THR A 312 28.87 9.07 -7.50
CA THR A 312 29.26 10.41 -7.03
C THR A 312 30.75 10.53 -6.77
N GLY A 313 31.29 11.74 -6.84
CA GLY A 313 32.62 12.07 -6.37
C GLY A 313 32.61 12.82 -5.02
N TYR A 314 31.43 12.98 -4.38
CA TYR A 314 31.26 13.78 -3.18
C TYR A 314 30.93 12.89 -1.98
N GLU A 315 31.81 12.91 -0.98
CA GLU A 315 31.71 12.04 0.23
C GLU A 315 30.40 12.28 1.01
N GLU A 316 30.02 13.53 1.25
CA GLU A 316 28.78 13.90 1.93
C GLU A 316 27.52 13.29 1.27
N ILE A 317 27.49 13.26 -0.08
CA ILE A 317 26.37 12.70 -0.84
C ILE A 317 26.39 11.17 -0.76
N ALA A 318 27.58 10.56 -0.77
CA ALA A 318 27.76 9.12 -0.62
C ALA A 318 27.28 8.64 0.75
N GLU A 319 27.75 9.25 1.84
CA GLU A 319 27.33 8.93 3.21
C GLU A 319 25.80 9.04 3.38
N ALA A 320 25.22 10.13 2.86
CA ALA A 320 23.77 10.34 2.91
C ALA A 320 22.98 9.28 2.14
N ALA A 321 23.51 8.76 1.03
CA ALA A 321 22.87 7.70 0.25
C ALA A 321 23.02 6.34 0.93
N GLU A 322 24.17 6.04 1.51
CA GLU A 322 24.43 4.81 2.25
C GLU A 322 23.53 4.68 3.49
N ALA A 323 23.28 5.80 4.18
CA ALA A 323 22.38 5.84 5.34
C ALA A 323 20.95 5.38 5.03
N ILE A 324 20.51 5.44 3.77
CA ILE A 324 19.19 4.94 3.30
C ILE A 324 19.31 3.64 2.49
N GLY A 325 20.46 2.94 2.58
CA GLY A 325 20.68 1.64 1.92
C GLY A 325 20.87 1.73 0.41
N VAL A 326 21.31 2.86 -0.13
CA VAL A 326 21.74 3.02 -1.53
C VAL A 326 23.20 2.63 -1.66
N CYS A 327 23.54 1.81 -2.65
CA CYS A 327 24.93 1.45 -2.92
C CYS A 327 25.65 2.59 -3.64
N THR A 328 26.81 3.03 -3.15
CA THR A 328 27.56 4.11 -3.76
C THR A 328 28.72 3.62 -4.61
N VAL A 329 29.07 4.41 -5.62
CA VAL A 329 30.26 4.21 -6.47
C VAL A 329 30.98 5.54 -6.61
N ALA A 330 32.25 5.57 -6.24
CA ALA A 330 33.06 6.77 -6.38
C ALA A 330 33.43 7.01 -7.85
N ASN A 331 33.16 8.21 -8.37
CA ASN A 331 33.71 8.68 -9.63
C ASN A 331 34.77 9.79 -9.36
N HIS A 332 36.02 9.41 -9.45
CA HIS A 332 37.17 10.32 -9.27
C HIS A 332 37.60 11.01 -10.55
N GLN A 333 36.95 10.73 -11.69
CA GLN A 333 37.30 11.23 -13.02
C GLN A 333 36.09 11.84 -13.73
N PRO A 334 35.43 12.85 -13.12
CA PRO A 334 34.22 13.46 -13.70
C PRO A 334 34.48 14.18 -15.05
N GLU A 335 35.73 14.52 -15.34
CA GLU A 335 36.18 15.11 -16.60
C GLU A 335 36.04 14.15 -17.81
N LEU A 336 35.95 12.84 -17.56
CA LEU A 336 35.68 11.83 -18.61
C LEU A 336 34.23 11.83 -19.10
N GLY A 337 33.41 12.75 -18.55
CA GLY A 337 32.03 12.96 -18.98
C GLY A 337 31.02 11.98 -18.36
N ILE A 338 29.76 12.14 -18.78
CA ILE A 338 28.63 11.38 -18.25
C ILE A 338 28.73 9.87 -18.55
N SER A 339 29.34 9.51 -19.68
CA SER A 339 29.51 8.12 -20.10
C SER A 339 30.34 7.32 -19.09
N HIS A 340 31.34 7.94 -18.47
CA HIS A 340 32.14 7.29 -17.43
C HIS A 340 31.29 6.96 -16.20
N SER A 341 30.46 7.89 -15.73
CA SER A 341 29.54 7.65 -14.61
C SER A 341 28.53 6.55 -14.94
N LEU A 342 27.99 6.52 -16.18
CA LEU A 342 27.08 5.46 -16.63
C LEU A 342 27.74 4.08 -16.54
N LYS A 343 28.98 3.94 -17.01
CA LYS A 343 29.72 2.67 -16.98
C LYS A 343 30.00 2.21 -15.56
N LEU A 344 30.50 3.09 -14.69
CA LEU A 344 30.73 2.76 -13.27
C LEU A 344 29.47 2.26 -12.58
N GLY A 345 28.35 2.95 -12.79
CA GLY A 345 27.06 2.54 -12.24
C GLY A 345 26.58 1.20 -12.80
N LEU A 346 26.71 0.98 -14.10
CA LEU A 346 26.30 -0.26 -14.77
C LEU A 346 27.15 -1.45 -14.33
N GLU A 347 28.47 -1.30 -14.23
CA GLU A 347 29.39 -2.32 -13.72
C GLU A 347 29.03 -2.74 -12.30
N LYS A 348 28.78 -1.76 -11.41
CA LYS A 348 28.31 -2.02 -10.05
C LYS A 348 26.97 -2.73 -10.03
N CYS A 349 26.03 -2.31 -10.86
CA CYS A 349 24.73 -2.95 -10.98
C CYS A 349 24.88 -4.43 -11.36
N LYS A 350 25.65 -4.74 -12.36
CA LYS A 350 25.91 -6.12 -12.83
C LYS A 350 26.59 -6.97 -11.74
N SER A 351 27.38 -6.36 -10.86
CA SER A 351 28.04 -7.08 -9.77
C SER A 351 27.09 -7.46 -8.63
N ILE A 352 26.09 -6.63 -8.33
CA ILE A 352 25.12 -6.89 -7.25
C ILE A 352 23.86 -7.59 -7.73
N GLU A 353 23.46 -7.43 -8.99
CA GLU A 353 22.29 -8.07 -9.59
C GLU A 353 22.60 -8.54 -11.01
N PRO A 354 23.26 -9.70 -11.17
CA PRO A 354 23.68 -10.20 -12.49
C PRO A 354 22.50 -10.44 -13.45
N GLU A 355 21.31 -10.72 -12.92
CA GLU A 355 20.10 -11.05 -13.70
C GLU A 355 19.19 -9.85 -13.97
N VAL A 356 19.66 -8.61 -13.68
CA VAL A 356 18.90 -7.39 -13.95
C VAL A 356 18.50 -7.31 -15.43
N LYS A 357 17.23 -6.97 -15.68
CA LYS A 357 16.64 -6.90 -17.04
C LYS A 357 16.73 -5.50 -17.65
N GLY A 358 16.94 -4.49 -16.86
CA GLY A 358 17.08 -3.12 -17.34
C GLY A 358 17.50 -2.17 -16.23
N VAL A 359 17.98 -1.01 -16.61
CA VAL A 359 18.46 0.04 -15.71
C VAL A 359 17.78 1.36 -16.02
N LEU A 360 17.20 1.99 -15.00
CA LEU A 360 16.70 3.35 -15.05
C LEU A 360 17.83 4.32 -14.64
N PHE A 361 18.31 5.11 -15.57
CA PHE A 361 19.28 6.17 -15.31
C PHE A 361 18.54 7.48 -14.99
N CYS A 362 18.92 8.07 -13.86
CA CYS A 362 18.45 9.37 -13.41
C CYS A 362 19.63 10.30 -13.18
N VAL A 363 19.39 11.61 -13.27
CA VAL A 363 20.37 12.63 -12.87
C VAL A 363 19.93 13.27 -11.56
N CYS A 364 20.89 13.54 -10.68
CA CYS A 364 20.61 13.99 -9.31
C CYS A 364 20.08 15.43 -9.23
N ASP A 365 20.17 16.21 -10.31
CA ASP A 365 19.82 17.62 -10.38
C ASP A 365 18.39 17.90 -10.90
N GLN A 366 17.50 16.90 -10.81
CA GLN A 366 16.08 17.02 -11.21
C GLN A 366 15.15 16.92 -9.99
N PRO A 367 14.96 17.98 -9.19
CA PRO A 367 14.10 17.94 -8.00
C PRO A 367 12.64 17.65 -8.32
N GLY A 368 12.16 18.07 -9.49
CA GLY A 368 10.79 17.87 -9.96
C GLY A 368 10.46 16.46 -10.48
N LEU A 369 11.44 15.55 -10.60
CA LEU A 369 11.17 14.17 -10.96
C LEU A 369 10.35 13.50 -9.86
N SER A 370 9.24 12.84 -10.21
CA SER A 370 8.39 12.15 -9.24
C SER A 370 8.70 10.65 -9.15
N LEU A 371 8.47 10.05 -7.98
CA LEU A 371 8.55 8.61 -7.77
C LEU A 371 7.61 7.86 -8.73
N SER A 372 6.39 8.37 -8.93
CA SER A 372 5.42 7.77 -9.85
C SER A 372 5.92 7.73 -11.30
N THR A 373 6.67 8.73 -11.77
CA THR A 373 7.28 8.73 -13.11
C THR A 373 8.35 7.63 -13.21
N MET A 374 9.19 7.47 -12.20
CA MET A 374 10.22 6.43 -12.17
C MET A 374 9.60 5.03 -12.20
N MET A 375 8.59 4.80 -11.37
CA MET A 375 7.84 3.53 -11.31
C MET A 375 7.09 3.23 -12.62
N GLU A 376 6.53 4.25 -13.26
CA GLU A 376 5.82 4.09 -14.55
C GLU A 376 6.76 3.61 -15.65
N LEU A 377 7.96 4.17 -15.77
CA LEU A 377 8.96 3.70 -16.76
C LEU A 377 9.35 2.25 -16.52
N ILE A 378 9.57 1.86 -15.26
CA ILE A 378 9.89 0.45 -14.91
C ILE A 378 8.72 -0.47 -15.26
N ARG A 379 7.47 -0.09 -14.98
CA ARG A 379 6.29 -0.88 -15.33
C ARG A 379 6.09 -1.01 -16.84
N LEU A 380 6.33 0.06 -17.59
CA LEU A 380 6.25 0.03 -19.06
C LEU A 380 7.29 -0.91 -19.66
N ALA A 381 8.49 -0.99 -19.10
CA ALA A 381 9.56 -1.86 -19.56
C ALA A 381 9.17 -3.35 -19.54
N VAL A 382 8.37 -3.79 -18.57
CA VAL A 382 7.86 -5.18 -18.52
C VAL A 382 7.06 -5.56 -19.76
N ASN A 383 6.29 -4.61 -20.29
CA ASN A 383 5.40 -4.84 -21.43
C ASN A 383 6.05 -4.46 -22.76
N ARG A 384 7.29 -3.95 -22.74
CA ARG A 384 8.06 -3.47 -23.90
C ARG A 384 9.52 -3.90 -23.79
N PRO A 385 9.81 -5.23 -23.72
CA PRO A 385 11.19 -5.72 -23.66
C PRO A 385 11.96 -5.29 -24.91
N GLY A 386 13.28 -5.14 -24.77
CA GLY A 386 14.15 -4.70 -25.87
C GLY A 386 13.97 -3.23 -26.26
N MET A 387 13.40 -2.38 -25.41
CA MET A 387 13.16 -0.97 -25.71
C MET A 387 14.00 -0.06 -24.80
N ILE A 388 14.35 1.11 -25.33
CA ILE A 388 14.84 2.25 -24.55
C ILE A 388 13.62 3.15 -24.30
N LEU A 389 13.30 3.39 -23.03
CA LEU A 389 12.16 4.22 -22.62
C LEU A 389 12.66 5.52 -22.00
N ALA A 390 12.31 6.65 -22.57
CA ALA A 390 12.70 7.97 -22.07
C ALA A 390 11.49 8.79 -21.65
N SER A 391 11.65 9.59 -20.61
CA SER A 391 10.68 10.63 -20.27
C SER A 391 10.64 11.70 -21.36
N ALA A 392 9.45 12.25 -21.61
CA ALA A 392 9.28 13.35 -22.58
C ALA A 392 8.37 14.45 -22.02
N HIS A 393 8.67 15.68 -22.38
CA HIS A 393 7.79 16.83 -22.20
C HIS A 393 7.52 17.47 -23.57
N GLY A 394 6.31 17.32 -24.07
CA GLY A 394 6.00 17.61 -25.46
C GLY A 394 6.87 16.75 -26.40
N ASN A 395 7.60 17.39 -27.31
CA ASN A 395 8.49 16.72 -28.28
C ASN A 395 9.95 16.59 -27.80
N ARG A 396 10.24 16.92 -26.55
CA ARG A 396 11.61 16.85 -26.02
C ARG A 396 11.74 15.66 -25.08
N THR A 397 12.61 14.72 -25.44
CA THR A 397 12.99 13.60 -24.58
C THR A 397 14.08 14.03 -23.61
N GLY A 398 14.14 13.39 -22.43
CA GLY A 398 15.13 13.68 -21.40
C GLY A 398 15.19 12.56 -20.36
N ASN A 399 15.92 12.83 -19.29
CA ASN A 399 15.99 11.95 -18.14
C ASN A 399 14.67 11.97 -17.33
N PRO A 400 14.32 10.87 -16.64
CA PRO A 400 15.03 9.60 -16.61
C PRO A 400 14.86 8.77 -17.88
N VAL A 401 15.85 7.89 -18.15
CA VAL A 401 15.84 6.97 -19.29
C VAL A 401 16.07 5.55 -18.79
N LEU A 402 15.17 4.64 -19.15
CA LEU A 402 15.33 3.21 -18.89
C LEU A 402 15.92 2.52 -20.11
N TRP A 403 16.98 1.77 -19.88
CA TRP A 403 17.64 0.96 -20.88
C TRP A 403 17.43 -0.51 -20.59
N ASP A 404 16.91 -1.25 -21.58
CA ASP A 404 16.84 -2.71 -21.50
C ASP A 404 18.25 -3.33 -21.52
N ARG A 405 18.39 -4.52 -20.95
CA ARG A 405 19.64 -5.28 -20.87
C ARG A 405 20.31 -5.46 -22.25
N GLU A 406 19.53 -5.57 -23.30
CA GLU A 406 20.05 -5.74 -24.67
C GLU A 406 21.02 -4.63 -25.08
N TYR A 407 20.88 -3.43 -24.50
CA TYR A 407 21.72 -2.26 -24.81
C TYR A 407 22.91 -2.07 -23.85
N PHE A 408 23.13 -2.94 -22.88
CA PHE A 408 24.21 -2.75 -21.92
C PHE A 408 25.60 -2.74 -22.60
N SER A 409 25.80 -3.59 -23.61
CA SER A 409 27.02 -3.60 -24.39
C SER A 409 27.27 -2.30 -25.18
N GLU A 410 26.20 -1.60 -25.59
CA GLU A 410 26.29 -0.30 -26.27
C GLU A 410 26.60 0.81 -25.27
N LEU A 411 26.00 0.76 -24.07
CA LEU A 411 26.31 1.71 -22.98
C LEU A 411 27.79 1.63 -22.57
N GLU A 412 28.37 0.43 -22.56
CA GLU A 412 29.79 0.21 -22.23
C GLU A 412 30.75 0.77 -23.28
N LYS A 413 30.32 0.97 -24.51
CA LYS A 413 31.12 1.54 -25.60
C LYS A 413 31.06 3.07 -25.68
N LEU A 414 30.13 3.73 -24.96
CA LEU A 414 29.99 5.17 -24.99
C LEU A 414 31.30 5.88 -24.60
N SER A 415 31.57 7.00 -25.23
CA SER A 415 32.72 7.87 -24.92
C SER A 415 32.28 9.34 -24.94
N GLY A 416 32.75 10.15 -23.94
CA GLY A 416 32.43 11.58 -23.84
C GLY A 416 31.37 11.95 -22.82
#